data_792bccf29dbb8a864d4c3a3bcdf45582
#
_entry.id   792bccf29dbb8a864d4c3a3bcdf45582
#
_cell.length_a   1.000
_cell.length_b   1.000
_cell.length_c   1.000
_cell.angle_alpha   90.00
_cell.angle_beta   90.00
_cell.angle_gamma   90.00
#
_symmetry.space_group_name_H-M   'P 1'
#
loop_
_entity.id
_entity.type
_entity.pdbx_description
1 polymer ?
#
loop_
_entity_poly.entity_id
_entity_poly.type
_entity_poly.pdbx_seq_one_letter_code
_entity_poly.pdbx_strand_id
1 'polypeptide(L)'
;MRGRLVRQVRRLDLLFGTAWRAAPLLATECVLAALGSSLFMLAYPLGFRAIVDGALDHQPGRIVTGLVVTGVAFPTGWALQLIGATLNAKMTDLGNLSLGLRIGNLTCEAPFLEHFERPDFLSEIDSLRERRRTLAGAPAQTLGMIRSGIQFVGAAVLLALVWPPLIVVPLLAIAPAVADRKAAKVERRSDDDLADRRRLLGDLFSLASTAAPARELRTFGVTDGLLARHARLGDEVNRKALRAAHVGALWEAAGWILYAAGFGAAIVALVLRAAHGRASPGAVVEVVSLLRRAQRQVTGASTSAGSFAVASTTADRLLWLEDYVAGFRRKAGQAAPANLTDGIRLEHVGFTYPGQDSPALTDVCLTLRAGSTVAVVGENGAGKSTLIKLLTGMYRPTEGQITVDGRDLAQISPDRWRETTTGAFQDFVRFAMSLGDGVGAGDLPRIDDREAVLSAIGRAGAGDLVEGNGQAGAGDLAKANGQPGALGLDTLLGPYIGGRALSGGQ
;
A
#
# COMPACT_ATOMS: atom_id res chain seq x y z
N MET A 1 25.75 -9.79 15.63
CA MET A 1 26.11 -9.14 14.36
C MET A 1 25.49 -9.84 13.14
N ARG A 2 25.56 -11.17 13.00
CA ARG A 2 24.98 -11.90 11.84
C ARG A 2 23.48 -11.62 11.59
N GLY A 3 22.64 -11.57 12.60
CA GLY A 3 21.20 -11.34 12.42
C GLY A 3 20.84 -9.94 11.89
N ARG A 4 21.58 -8.90 12.26
CA ARG A 4 21.38 -7.54 11.72
C ARG A 4 21.76 -7.44 10.24
N LEU A 5 22.84 -8.13 9.84
CA LEU A 5 23.29 -8.19 8.45
C LEU A 5 22.26 -8.91 7.56
N VAL A 6 21.74 -10.05 8.00
CA VAL A 6 20.71 -10.80 7.27
C VAL A 6 19.44 -9.95 7.07
N ARG A 7 19.00 -9.26 8.12
CA ARG A 7 17.83 -8.37 8.03
C ARG A 7 18.07 -7.19 7.07
N GLN A 8 19.27 -6.60 7.07
CA GLN A 8 19.63 -5.55 6.12
C GLN A 8 19.61 -6.05 4.67
N VAL A 9 20.17 -7.25 4.41
CA VAL A 9 20.16 -7.86 3.07
C VAL A 9 18.72 -8.14 2.61
N ARG A 10 17.88 -8.74 3.45
CA ARG A 10 16.46 -8.95 3.14
C ARG A 10 15.72 -7.63 2.87
N ARG A 11 16.02 -6.58 3.63
CA ARG A 11 15.45 -5.25 3.41
C ARG A 11 15.86 -4.65 2.07
N LEU A 12 17.14 -4.74 1.70
CA LEU A 12 17.64 -4.30 0.39
C LEU A 12 17.02 -5.13 -0.74
N ASP A 13 16.85 -6.42 -0.54
CA ASP A 13 16.18 -7.29 -1.50
C ASP A 13 14.71 -6.90 -1.70
N LEU A 14 13.98 -6.52 -0.65
CA LEU A 14 12.63 -6.00 -0.77
C LEU A 14 12.57 -4.65 -1.48
N LEU A 15 13.53 -3.76 -1.23
CA LEU A 15 13.56 -2.42 -1.84
C LEU A 15 13.93 -2.44 -3.32
N PHE A 16 14.77 -3.36 -3.75
CA PHE A 16 15.33 -3.38 -5.11
C PHE A 16 14.98 -4.65 -5.89
N GLY A 17 15.02 -5.80 -5.25
CA GLY A 17 14.90 -7.10 -5.90
C GLY A 17 13.48 -7.39 -6.39
N THR A 18 12.45 -6.84 -5.76
CA THR A 18 11.06 -7.04 -6.18
C THR A 18 10.79 -6.50 -7.58
N ALA A 19 11.22 -5.28 -7.86
CA ALA A 19 11.04 -4.65 -9.17
C ALA A 19 11.92 -5.30 -10.24
N TRP A 20 13.18 -5.64 -9.90
CA TRP A 20 14.09 -6.30 -10.83
C TRP A 20 13.61 -7.69 -11.22
N ARG A 21 13.09 -8.46 -10.28
CA ARG A 21 12.54 -9.80 -10.55
C ARG A 21 11.22 -9.76 -11.32
N ALA A 22 10.39 -8.74 -11.06
CA ALA A 22 9.11 -8.60 -11.74
C ALA A 22 9.25 -8.20 -13.22
N ALA A 23 10.24 -7.35 -13.57
CA ALA A 23 10.40 -6.83 -14.92
C ALA A 23 11.85 -6.36 -15.18
N PRO A 24 12.82 -7.27 -15.43
CA PRO A 24 14.24 -6.92 -15.57
C PRO A 24 14.52 -6.01 -16.78
N LEU A 25 13.82 -6.20 -17.90
CA LEU A 25 13.96 -5.36 -19.08
C LEU A 25 13.51 -3.93 -18.81
N LEU A 26 12.35 -3.74 -18.15
CA LEU A 26 11.85 -2.42 -17.76
C LEU A 26 12.83 -1.70 -16.82
N ALA A 27 13.45 -2.42 -15.90
CA ALA A 27 14.43 -1.85 -14.97
C ALA A 27 15.67 -1.34 -15.72
N THR A 28 16.19 -2.11 -16.69
CA THR A 28 17.32 -1.69 -17.52
C THR A 28 16.99 -0.48 -18.38
N GLU A 29 15.81 -0.46 -19.02
CA GLU A 29 15.33 0.68 -19.80
C GLU A 29 15.19 1.95 -18.94
N CYS A 30 14.69 1.83 -17.71
CA CYS A 30 14.63 2.95 -16.76
C CYS A 30 16.02 3.52 -16.46
N VAL A 31 17.01 2.67 -16.23
CA VAL A 31 18.41 3.10 -15.99
C VAL A 31 18.98 3.81 -17.21
N LEU A 32 18.82 3.24 -18.39
CA LEU A 32 19.31 3.83 -19.64
C LEU A 32 18.65 5.19 -19.92
N ALA A 33 17.32 5.29 -19.72
CA ALA A 33 16.59 6.54 -19.88
C ALA A 33 17.06 7.60 -18.87
N ALA A 34 17.32 7.21 -17.61
CA ALA A 34 17.80 8.13 -16.58
C ALA A 34 19.21 8.65 -16.87
N LEU A 35 20.13 7.79 -17.28
CA LEU A 35 21.50 8.16 -17.65
C LEU A 35 21.53 9.01 -18.93
N GLY A 36 20.82 8.56 -19.97
CA GLY A 36 20.72 9.29 -21.23
C GLY A 36 20.09 10.67 -21.05
N SER A 37 18.97 10.76 -20.32
CA SER A 37 18.35 12.07 -20.04
C SER A 37 19.28 13.00 -19.24
N SER A 38 20.09 12.46 -18.34
CA SER A 38 21.04 13.26 -17.57
C SER A 38 22.13 13.87 -18.44
N LEU A 39 22.68 13.09 -19.36
CA LEU A 39 23.73 13.54 -20.29
C LEU A 39 23.23 14.65 -21.23
N PHE A 40 22.10 14.39 -21.92
CA PHE A 40 21.53 15.38 -22.83
C PHE A 40 21.11 16.66 -22.12
N MET A 41 20.57 16.52 -20.94
CA MET A 41 20.14 17.65 -20.15
C MET A 41 21.30 18.48 -19.57
N LEU A 42 22.51 17.98 -19.45
CA LEU A 42 23.71 18.75 -19.11
C LEU A 42 24.32 19.44 -20.34
N ALA A 43 24.08 18.91 -21.55
CA ALA A 43 24.65 19.44 -22.79
C ALA A 43 23.92 20.70 -23.30
N TYR A 44 22.59 20.83 -23.14
CA TYR A 44 21.84 21.92 -23.75
C TYR A 44 22.24 23.33 -23.27
N PRO A 45 22.65 23.61 -21.99
CA PRO A 45 23.13 24.94 -21.61
C PRO A 45 24.40 25.38 -22.35
N LEU A 46 25.26 24.42 -22.67
CA LEU A 46 26.46 24.69 -23.49
C LEU A 46 26.09 25.14 -24.90
N GLY A 47 25.05 24.55 -25.51
CA GLY A 47 24.50 24.96 -26.77
C GLY A 47 23.94 26.40 -26.73
N PHE A 48 23.20 26.77 -25.68
CA PHE A 48 22.74 28.14 -25.51
C PHE A 48 23.87 29.16 -25.41
N ARG A 49 24.94 28.83 -24.67
CA ARG A 49 26.14 29.66 -24.63
C ARG A 49 26.71 29.86 -26.01
N ALA A 50 26.90 28.79 -26.78
CA ALA A 50 27.46 28.83 -28.13
C ALA A 50 26.60 29.68 -29.08
N ILE A 51 25.27 29.66 -28.98
CA ILE A 51 24.36 30.50 -29.76
C ILE A 51 24.59 31.98 -29.44
N VAL A 52 24.55 32.35 -28.15
CA VAL A 52 24.65 33.75 -27.72
C VAL A 52 26.03 34.33 -28.05
N ASP A 53 27.10 33.59 -27.68
CA ASP A 53 28.47 34.05 -27.98
C ASP A 53 28.72 34.14 -29.50
N GLY A 54 28.26 33.12 -30.29
CA GLY A 54 28.39 33.13 -31.74
C GLY A 54 27.59 34.24 -32.41
N ALA A 55 26.44 34.64 -31.87
CA ALA A 55 25.65 35.76 -32.39
C ALA A 55 26.35 37.14 -32.17
N LEU A 56 26.97 37.29 -31.01
CA LEU A 56 27.65 38.55 -30.64
C LEU A 56 29.03 38.63 -31.34
N ASP A 57 29.75 37.50 -31.50
CA ASP A 57 31.02 37.45 -32.16
C ASP A 57 30.91 37.39 -33.73
N HIS A 58 29.67 37.41 -34.24
CA HIS A 58 29.37 37.27 -35.68
C HIS A 58 29.95 35.96 -36.29
N GLN A 59 29.98 34.86 -35.52
CA GLN A 59 30.52 33.57 -35.95
C GLN A 59 29.38 32.57 -36.27
N PRO A 60 28.97 32.46 -37.57
CA PRO A 60 27.83 31.63 -37.96
C PRO A 60 28.04 30.15 -37.63
N GLY A 61 29.28 29.65 -37.68
CA GLY A 61 29.61 28.26 -37.34
C GLY A 61 29.31 27.93 -35.86
N ARG A 62 29.58 28.84 -34.93
CA ARG A 62 29.24 28.67 -33.51
C ARG A 62 27.72 28.70 -33.26
N ILE A 63 26.99 29.57 -34.01
CA ILE A 63 25.53 29.64 -33.94
C ILE A 63 24.95 28.30 -34.38
N VAL A 64 25.36 27.78 -35.53
CA VAL A 64 24.88 26.50 -36.07
C VAL A 64 25.18 25.36 -35.11
N THR A 65 26.41 25.26 -34.60
CA THR A 65 26.79 24.25 -33.61
C THR A 65 25.88 24.36 -32.32
N GLY A 66 25.69 25.55 -31.82
CA GLY A 66 24.84 25.78 -30.67
C GLY A 66 23.36 25.40 -30.89
N LEU A 67 22.84 25.73 -32.10
CA LEU A 67 21.47 25.34 -32.50
C LEU A 67 21.32 23.82 -32.60
N VAL A 68 22.28 23.13 -33.19
CA VAL A 68 22.27 21.66 -33.31
C VAL A 68 22.35 21.01 -31.94
N VAL A 69 23.30 21.46 -31.10
CA VAL A 69 23.44 20.91 -29.72
C VAL A 69 22.16 21.13 -28.92
N THR A 70 21.62 22.34 -28.91
CA THR A 70 20.39 22.65 -28.14
C THR A 70 19.18 21.93 -28.73
N GLY A 71 19.02 21.97 -30.06
CA GLY A 71 17.90 21.38 -30.79
C GLY A 71 17.84 19.84 -30.68
N VAL A 72 18.99 19.21 -30.51
CA VAL A 72 19.06 17.75 -30.28
C VAL A 72 18.99 17.43 -28.77
N ALA A 73 19.81 18.10 -27.96
CA ALA A 73 19.95 17.74 -26.54
C ALA A 73 18.69 17.98 -25.73
N PHE A 74 18.00 19.11 -25.93
CA PHE A 74 16.82 19.45 -25.14
C PHE A 74 15.64 18.49 -25.42
N PRO A 75 15.16 18.30 -26.67
CA PRO A 75 14.05 17.41 -26.95
C PRO A 75 14.36 15.96 -26.61
N THR A 76 15.58 15.47 -26.94
CA THR A 76 15.98 14.10 -26.63
C THR A 76 16.05 13.86 -25.12
N GLY A 77 16.67 14.77 -24.39
CA GLY A 77 16.75 14.67 -22.93
C GLY A 77 15.36 14.72 -22.26
N TRP A 78 14.45 15.56 -22.77
CA TRP A 78 13.09 15.66 -22.30
C TRP A 78 12.27 14.41 -22.64
N ALA A 79 12.36 13.89 -23.87
CA ALA A 79 11.70 12.66 -24.30
C ALA A 79 12.15 11.46 -23.46
N LEU A 80 13.47 11.30 -23.25
CA LEU A 80 14.01 10.24 -22.39
C LEU A 80 13.52 10.37 -20.93
N GLN A 81 13.38 11.60 -20.43
CA GLN A 81 12.82 11.82 -19.10
C GLN A 81 11.35 11.41 -19.02
N LEU A 82 10.54 11.73 -20.04
CA LEU A 82 9.13 11.35 -20.10
C LEU A 82 8.96 9.83 -20.23
N ILE A 83 9.74 9.21 -21.14
CA ILE A 83 9.78 7.74 -21.28
C ILE A 83 10.17 7.09 -19.95
N GLY A 84 11.24 7.56 -19.32
CA GLY A 84 11.68 7.06 -18.02
C GLY A 84 10.63 7.20 -16.91
N ALA A 85 9.87 8.30 -16.89
CA ALA A 85 8.77 8.49 -15.95
C ALA A 85 7.64 7.47 -16.16
N THR A 86 7.26 7.23 -17.42
CA THR A 86 6.23 6.24 -17.79
C THR A 86 6.67 4.81 -17.45
N LEU A 87 7.91 4.45 -17.77
CA LEU A 87 8.47 3.13 -17.42
C LEU A 87 8.54 2.92 -15.91
N ASN A 88 8.96 3.94 -15.14
CA ASN A 88 8.98 3.90 -13.69
C ASN A 88 7.57 3.74 -13.09
N ALA A 89 6.56 4.42 -13.64
CA ALA A 89 5.17 4.26 -13.21
C ALA A 89 4.69 2.82 -13.44
N LYS A 90 4.92 2.27 -14.63
CA LYS A 90 4.56 0.88 -14.96
C LYS A 90 5.27 -0.13 -14.05
N MET A 91 6.58 0.06 -13.82
CA MET A 91 7.34 -0.78 -12.89
C MET A 91 6.79 -0.72 -11.46
N THR A 92 6.41 0.48 -11.00
CA THR A 92 5.79 0.68 -9.68
C THR A 92 4.43 -0.01 -9.59
N ASP A 93 3.60 0.04 -10.64
CA ASP A 93 2.29 -0.61 -10.65
C ASP A 93 2.41 -2.15 -10.62
N LEU A 94 3.33 -2.73 -11.40
CA LEU A 94 3.62 -4.17 -11.35
C LEU A 94 4.14 -4.60 -9.97
N GLY A 95 5.07 -3.82 -9.40
CA GLY A 95 5.58 -4.06 -8.05
C GLY A 95 4.48 -3.94 -6.98
N ASN A 96 3.58 -2.95 -7.12
CA ASN A 96 2.45 -2.76 -6.21
C ASN A 96 1.48 -3.95 -6.25
N LEU A 97 1.18 -4.51 -7.43
CA LEU A 97 0.37 -5.71 -7.58
C LEU A 97 1.03 -6.92 -6.91
N SER A 98 2.31 -7.17 -7.21
CA SER A 98 3.10 -8.26 -6.63
C SER A 98 3.16 -8.18 -5.10
N LEU A 99 3.40 -7.00 -4.54
CA LEU A 99 3.40 -6.77 -3.09
C LEU A 99 2.01 -6.95 -2.49
N GLY A 100 0.95 -6.54 -3.20
CA GLY A 100 -0.43 -6.76 -2.76
C GLY A 100 -0.76 -8.24 -2.59
N LEU A 101 -0.41 -9.06 -3.58
CA LEU A 101 -0.56 -10.51 -3.53
C LEU A 101 0.29 -11.13 -2.41
N ARG A 102 1.54 -10.67 -2.25
CA ARG A 102 2.43 -11.18 -1.19
C ARG A 102 1.90 -10.88 0.20
N ILE A 103 1.42 -9.64 0.46
CA ILE A 103 0.82 -9.26 1.74
C ILE A 103 -0.45 -10.08 1.99
N GLY A 104 -1.32 -10.22 0.99
CA GLY A 104 -2.54 -11.03 1.09
C GLY A 104 -2.22 -12.48 1.44
N ASN A 105 -1.30 -13.11 0.69
CA ASN A 105 -0.89 -14.49 0.96
C ASN A 105 -0.33 -14.65 2.38
N LEU A 106 0.58 -13.77 2.81
CA LEU A 106 1.14 -13.82 4.16
C LEU A 106 0.06 -13.68 5.23
N THR A 107 -0.91 -12.79 5.04
CA THR A 107 -2.01 -12.61 6.01
C THR A 107 -2.91 -13.85 6.07
N CYS A 108 -3.16 -14.51 4.94
CA CYS A 108 -3.95 -15.75 4.88
C CYS A 108 -3.18 -16.98 5.38
N GLU A 109 -1.85 -16.99 5.31
CA GLU A 109 -1.01 -18.10 5.80
C GLU A 109 -0.94 -18.19 7.33
N ALA A 110 -1.28 -17.14 8.06
CA ALA A 110 -1.35 -17.18 9.52
C ALA A 110 -2.54 -18.05 9.95
N PRO A 111 -2.32 -19.19 10.62
CA PRO A 111 -3.36 -20.23 10.76
C PRO A 111 -4.46 -19.91 11.77
N PHE A 112 -4.29 -18.91 12.61
CA PHE A 112 -5.24 -18.57 13.67
C PHE A 112 -5.80 -17.17 13.47
N LEU A 113 -6.94 -16.84 14.13
CA LEU A 113 -7.58 -15.53 14.07
C LEU A 113 -7.09 -14.55 15.14
N GLU A 114 -6.23 -15.00 16.06
CA GLU A 114 -5.75 -14.20 17.20
C GLU A 114 -5.17 -12.84 16.80
N HIS A 115 -4.51 -12.78 15.64
CA HIS A 115 -3.90 -11.56 15.14
C HIS A 115 -4.93 -10.54 14.63
N PHE A 116 -6.12 -10.97 14.18
CA PHE A 116 -7.21 -10.08 13.78
C PHE A 116 -7.95 -9.45 14.96
N GLU A 117 -7.77 -9.97 16.16
CA GLU A 117 -8.32 -9.40 17.40
C GLU A 117 -7.37 -8.33 18.01
N ARG A 118 -6.14 -8.22 17.49
CA ARG A 118 -5.10 -7.34 18.02
C ARG A 118 -5.05 -6.02 17.26
N PRO A 119 -5.37 -4.87 17.92
CA PRO A 119 -5.35 -3.56 17.27
C PRO A 119 -3.97 -3.16 16.71
N ASP A 120 -2.88 -3.58 17.37
CA ASP A 120 -1.51 -3.33 16.93
C ASP A 120 -1.22 -4.05 15.60
N PHE A 121 -1.61 -5.32 15.46
CA PHE A 121 -1.46 -6.08 14.23
C PHE A 121 -2.27 -5.45 13.08
N LEU A 122 -3.55 -5.13 13.32
CA LEU A 122 -4.42 -4.51 12.33
C LEU A 122 -3.86 -3.18 11.84
N SER A 123 -3.35 -2.34 12.75
CA SER A 123 -2.74 -1.05 12.38
C SER A 123 -1.49 -1.21 11.52
N GLU A 124 -0.68 -2.26 11.76
CA GLU A 124 0.50 -2.57 10.95
C GLU A 124 0.10 -3.06 9.54
N ILE A 125 -0.93 -3.91 9.43
CA ILE A 125 -1.45 -4.39 8.13
C ILE A 125 -2.06 -3.23 7.33
N ASP A 126 -2.87 -2.38 7.95
CA ASP A 126 -3.47 -1.22 7.28
C ASP A 126 -2.38 -0.27 6.78
N SER A 127 -1.37 0.01 7.59
CA SER A 127 -0.21 0.80 7.18
C SER A 127 0.56 0.15 6.02
N LEU A 128 0.70 -1.18 5.98
CA LEU A 128 1.29 -1.90 4.85
C LEU A 128 0.45 -1.76 3.59
N ARG A 129 -0.88 -1.89 3.70
CA ARG A 129 -1.82 -1.76 2.56
C ARG A 129 -1.78 -0.36 1.96
N GLU A 130 -1.80 0.67 2.79
CA GLU A 130 -1.77 2.06 2.34
C GLU A 130 -0.43 2.43 1.68
N ARG A 131 0.69 1.99 2.28
CA ARG A 131 2.03 2.40 1.85
C ARG A 131 2.71 1.42 0.91
N ARG A 132 2.06 0.32 0.49
CA ARG A 132 2.63 -0.68 -0.43
C ARG A 132 3.11 -0.07 -1.74
N ARG A 133 2.38 0.92 -2.29
CA ARG A 133 2.77 1.63 -3.52
C ARG A 133 4.06 2.42 -3.34
N THR A 134 4.28 3.01 -2.17
CA THR A 134 5.53 3.71 -1.84
C THR A 134 6.70 2.73 -1.77
N LEU A 135 6.50 1.54 -1.21
CA LEU A 135 7.50 0.47 -1.20
C LEU A 135 7.81 -0.02 -2.62
N ALA A 136 6.79 -0.26 -3.44
CA ALA A 136 6.94 -0.64 -4.84
C ALA A 136 7.72 0.41 -5.66
N GLY A 137 7.58 1.69 -5.32
CA GLY A 137 8.28 2.81 -5.94
C GLY A 137 9.72 3.04 -5.47
N ALA A 138 10.22 2.28 -4.49
CA ALA A 138 11.57 2.48 -3.95
C ALA A 138 12.69 2.45 -5.01
N PRO A 139 12.70 1.53 -6.00
CA PRO A 139 13.69 1.53 -7.08
C PRO A 139 13.65 2.81 -7.92
N ALA A 140 12.44 3.29 -8.26
CA ALA A 140 12.26 4.52 -9.02
C ALA A 140 12.77 5.75 -8.24
N GLN A 141 12.54 5.81 -6.92
CA GLN A 141 13.05 6.87 -6.05
C GLN A 141 14.58 6.85 -5.97
N THR A 142 15.18 5.67 -5.87
CA THR A 142 16.65 5.53 -5.85
C THR A 142 17.25 5.97 -7.19
N LEU A 143 16.66 5.56 -8.31
CA LEU A 143 17.09 5.99 -9.63
C LEU A 143 16.95 7.51 -9.79
N GLY A 144 15.87 8.10 -9.25
CA GLY A 144 15.66 9.53 -9.16
C GLY A 144 16.76 10.25 -8.37
N MET A 145 17.18 9.69 -7.23
CA MET A 145 18.30 10.23 -6.43
C MET A 145 19.62 10.18 -7.19
N ILE A 146 19.92 9.05 -7.82
CA ILE A 146 21.15 8.88 -8.63
C ILE A 146 21.16 9.89 -9.77
N ARG A 147 20.06 9.99 -10.52
CA ARG A 147 19.90 10.97 -11.62
C ARG A 147 20.11 12.40 -11.13
N SER A 148 19.47 12.75 -10.00
CA SER A 148 19.60 14.09 -9.41
C SER A 148 21.04 14.36 -8.98
N GLY A 149 21.73 13.38 -8.41
CA GLY A 149 23.13 13.46 -8.05
C GLY A 149 24.03 13.72 -9.25
N ILE A 150 23.89 12.95 -10.34
CA ILE A 150 24.65 13.12 -11.57
C ILE A 150 24.43 14.52 -12.16
N GLN A 151 23.18 14.97 -12.23
CA GLN A 151 22.87 16.28 -12.79
C GLN A 151 23.33 17.43 -11.89
N PHE A 152 23.29 17.28 -10.56
CA PHE A 152 23.80 18.27 -9.63
C PHE A 152 25.32 18.40 -9.73
N VAL A 153 26.04 17.29 -9.69
CA VAL A 153 27.52 17.30 -9.82
C VAL A 153 27.92 17.84 -11.18
N GLY A 154 27.27 17.39 -12.27
CA GLY A 154 27.53 17.90 -13.62
C GLY A 154 27.31 19.41 -13.73
N ALA A 155 26.21 19.94 -13.17
CA ALA A 155 25.96 21.37 -13.14
C ALA A 155 26.98 22.12 -12.29
N ALA A 156 27.41 21.60 -11.16
CA ALA A 156 28.43 22.20 -10.32
C ALA A 156 29.80 22.27 -11.00
N VAL A 157 30.19 21.21 -11.72
CA VAL A 157 31.41 21.15 -12.52
C VAL A 157 31.36 22.20 -13.65
N LEU A 158 30.27 22.26 -14.42
CA LEU A 158 30.12 23.23 -15.47
C LEU A 158 30.15 24.70 -14.96
N LEU A 159 29.53 24.96 -13.81
CA LEU A 159 29.59 26.27 -13.15
C LEU A 159 31.02 26.62 -12.73
N ALA A 160 31.76 25.67 -12.16
CA ALA A 160 33.16 25.88 -11.76
C ALA A 160 34.08 26.17 -12.95
N LEU A 161 33.81 25.57 -14.12
CA LEU A 161 34.53 25.83 -15.37
C LEU A 161 34.28 27.26 -15.92
N VAL A 162 33.11 27.83 -15.69
CA VAL A 162 32.81 29.22 -16.04
C VAL A 162 33.51 30.18 -15.09
N TRP A 163 33.33 29.95 -13.80
CA TRP A 163 33.97 30.73 -12.74
C TRP A 163 33.93 29.96 -11.41
N PRO A 164 35.11 29.57 -10.83
CA PRO A 164 35.17 28.70 -9.65
C PRO A 164 34.31 29.12 -8.46
N PRO A 165 34.19 30.40 -8.08
CA PRO A 165 33.33 30.82 -6.96
C PRO A 165 31.83 30.49 -7.14
N LEU A 166 31.34 30.27 -8.36
CA LEU A 166 29.96 29.92 -8.63
C LEU A 166 29.55 28.57 -8.02
N ILE A 167 30.49 27.71 -7.66
CA ILE A 167 30.23 26.42 -7.00
C ILE A 167 29.53 26.59 -5.64
N VAL A 168 29.66 27.76 -5.00
CA VAL A 168 29.00 28.05 -3.73
C VAL A 168 27.48 28.12 -3.88
N VAL A 169 26.97 28.56 -5.04
CA VAL A 169 25.53 28.76 -5.25
C VAL A 169 24.74 27.45 -5.25
N PRO A 170 25.16 26.39 -5.96
CA PRO A 170 24.54 25.05 -5.80
C PRO A 170 24.53 24.57 -4.34
N LEU A 171 25.56 24.86 -3.55
CA LEU A 171 25.59 24.49 -2.13
C LEU A 171 24.52 25.24 -1.32
N LEU A 172 24.23 26.50 -1.67
CA LEU A 172 23.11 27.25 -1.08
C LEU A 172 21.75 26.62 -1.39
N ALA A 173 21.62 25.84 -2.47
CA ALA A 173 20.38 25.11 -2.77
C ALA A 173 20.08 24.01 -1.70
N ILE A 174 21.03 23.71 -0.81
CA ILE A 174 20.78 22.85 0.35
C ILE A 174 19.88 23.54 1.38
N ALA A 175 19.88 24.90 1.43
CA ALA A 175 19.06 25.64 2.40
C ALA A 175 17.54 25.40 2.24
N PRO A 176 16.93 25.48 1.04
CA PRO A 176 15.53 25.04 0.84
C PRO A 176 15.31 23.58 1.27
N ALA A 177 16.20 22.65 0.92
CA ALA A 177 16.05 21.26 1.28
C ALA A 177 16.08 21.01 2.79
N VAL A 178 16.88 21.77 3.55
CA VAL A 178 16.87 21.73 5.01
C VAL A 178 15.59 22.35 5.57
N ALA A 179 15.15 23.45 4.97
CA ALA A 179 13.90 24.11 5.31
C ALA A 179 12.67 23.19 5.10
N ASP A 180 12.59 22.52 3.95
CA ASP A 180 11.56 21.52 3.64
C ASP A 180 11.53 20.38 4.66
N ARG A 181 12.72 19.89 5.09
CA ARG A 181 12.80 18.86 6.15
C ARG A 181 12.28 19.36 7.50
N LYS A 182 12.53 20.62 7.84
CA LYS A 182 12.00 21.22 9.08
C LYS A 182 10.49 21.43 8.98
N ALA A 183 9.99 21.92 7.84
CA ALA A 183 8.57 22.05 7.55
C ALA A 183 7.86 20.68 7.67
N ALA A 184 8.36 19.67 6.96
CA ALA A 184 7.82 18.33 7.02
C ALA A 184 7.85 17.70 8.43
N LYS A 185 8.84 18.07 9.28
CA LYS A 185 8.88 17.62 10.68
C LYS A 185 7.77 18.28 11.53
N VAL A 186 7.45 19.55 11.27
CA VAL A 186 6.37 20.26 11.95
C VAL A 186 5.02 19.65 11.55
N GLU A 187 4.81 19.44 10.25
CA GLU A 187 3.59 18.82 9.73
C GLU A 187 3.38 17.40 10.28
N ARG A 188 4.41 16.55 10.26
CA ARG A 188 4.32 15.18 10.80
C ARG A 188 3.95 15.17 12.28
N ARG A 189 4.53 16.06 13.10
CA ARG A 189 4.14 16.16 14.51
C ARG A 189 2.68 16.56 14.67
N SER A 190 2.21 17.52 13.88
CA SER A 190 0.80 17.88 13.86
C SER A 190 -0.09 16.72 13.41
N ASP A 191 0.33 15.94 12.42
CA ASP A 191 -0.39 14.76 11.94
C ASP A 191 -0.48 13.67 13.01
N ASP A 192 0.63 13.41 13.73
CA ASP A 192 0.67 12.46 14.84
C ASP A 192 -0.27 12.90 15.98
N ASP A 193 -0.24 14.20 16.36
CA ASP A 193 -1.10 14.78 17.40
C ASP A 193 -2.60 14.78 17.01
N LEU A 194 -2.90 14.75 15.71
CA LEU A 194 -4.26 14.77 15.17
C LEU A 194 -4.76 13.38 14.74
N ALA A 195 -3.95 12.33 14.84
CA ALA A 195 -4.26 11.00 14.31
C ALA A 195 -5.59 10.44 14.85
N ASP A 196 -5.80 10.48 16.17
CA ASP A 196 -7.03 9.97 16.80
C ASP A 196 -8.26 10.78 16.39
N ARG A 197 -8.12 12.10 16.24
CA ARG A 197 -9.23 12.96 15.80
C ARG A 197 -9.58 12.72 14.34
N ARG A 198 -8.59 12.48 13.47
CA ARG A 198 -8.82 12.12 12.06
C ARG A 198 -9.48 10.74 11.95
N ARG A 199 -9.10 9.78 12.81
CA ARG A 199 -9.78 8.48 12.88
C ARG A 199 -11.25 8.68 13.25
N LEU A 200 -11.53 9.44 14.30
CA LEU A 200 -12.91 9.74 14.70
C LEU A 200 -13.70 10.45 13.60
N LEU A 201 -13.08 11.37 12.84
CA LEU A 201 -13.73 11.99 11.67
C LEU A 201 -14.07 10.96 10.60
N GLY A 202 -13.17 10.03 10.31
CA GLY A 202 -13.41 8.91 9.38
C GLY A 202 -14.56 8.03 9.85
N ASP A 203 -14.62 7.69 11.15
CA ASP A 203 -15.67 6.88 11.73
C ASP A 203 -17.04 7.61 11.65
N LEU A 204 -17.10 8.90 12.01
CA LEU A 204 -18.31 9.70 11.87
C LEU A 204 -18.79 9.79 10.42
N PHE A 205 -17.85 9.94 9.47
CA PHE A 205 -18.16 9.92 8.04
C PHE A 205 -18.69 8.56 7.60
N SER A 206 -18.07 7.46 8.02
CA SER A 206 -18.50 6.11 7.68
C SER A 206 -19.90 5.80 8.19
N LEU A 207 -20.25 6.24 9.42
CA LEU A 207 -21.60 6.14 9.98
C LEU A 207 -22.64 6.86 9.10
N ALA A 208 -22.28 8.02 8.54
CA ALA A 208 -23.19 8.79 7.67
C ALA A 208 -23.32 8.22 6.25
N SER A 209 -22.28 7.51 5.76
CA SER A 209 -22.16 7.12 4.35
C SER A 209 -22.38 5.62 4.08
N THR A 210 -22.57 4.78 5.11
CA THR A 210 -22.81 3.35 4.95
C THR A 210 -24.28 2.98 5.21
N ALA A 211 -24.80 1.99 4.49
CA ALA A 211 -26.23 1.66 4.50
C ALA A 211 -26.78 1.16 5.84
N ALA A 212 -25.99 0.39 6.59
CA ALA A 212 -26.44 -0.18 7.87
C ALA A 212 -26.63 0.90 8.96
N PRO A 213 -25.63 1.74 9.29
CA PRO A 213 -25.81 2.84 10.23
C PRO A 213 -26.80 3.92 9.74
N ALA A 214 -26.88 4.17 8.42
CA ALA A 214 -27.79 5.18 7.88
C ALA A 214 -29.27 4.90 8.20
N ARG A 215 -29.66 3.61 8.32
CA ARG A 215 -31.02 3.24 8.76
C ARG A 215 -31.29 3.68 10.19
N GLU A 216 -30.37 3.41 11.10
CA GLU A 216 -30.50 3.78 12.51
C GLU A 216 -30.47 5.30 12.70
N LEU A 217 -29.55 6.00 12.03
CA LEU A 217 -29.47 7.46 12.08
C LEU A 217 -30.77 8.15 11.68
N ARG A 218 -31.44 7.62 10.62
CA ARG A 218 -32.73 8.15 10.17
C ARG A 218 -33.86 7.81 11.12
N THR A 219 -33.87 6.59 11.69
CA THR A 219 -34.89 6.15 12.65
C THR A 219 -34.82 6.96 13.94
N PHE A 220 -33.62 7.24 14.43
CA PHE A 220 -33.45 8.02 15.67
C PHE A 220 -33.41 9.54 15.46
N GLY A 221 -33.39 10.02 14.21
CA GLY A 221 -33.39 11.45 13.90
C GLY A 221 -32.12 12.20 14.34
N VAL A 222 -30.99 11.49 14.54
CA VAL A 222 -29.74 12.08 15.07
C VAL A 222 -28.77 12.57 14.01
N THR A 223 -29.18 12.57 12.73
CA THR A 223 -28.32 12.92 11.58
C THR A 223 -27.70 14.30 11.71
N ASP A 224 -28.51 15.34 12.07
CA ASP A 224 -28.03 16.71 12.19
C ASP A 224 -27.00 16.88 13.33
N GLY A 225 -27.22 16.17 14.45
CA GLY A 225 -26.29 16.16 15.56
C GLY A 225 -24.95 15.52 15.20
N LEU A 226 -24.96 14.44 14.42
CA LEU A 226 -23.76 13.76 13.94
C LEU A 226 -22.99 14.65 12.96
N LEU A 227 -23.67 15.29 12.00
CA LEU A 227 -23.06 16.20 11.03
C LEU A 227 -22.47 17.44 11.71
N ALA A 228 -23.19 18.02 12.69
CA ALA A 228 -22.68 19.14 13.47
C ALA A 228 -21.44 18.77 14.31
N ARG A 229 -21.38 17.53 14.83
CA ARG A 229 -20.20 17.01 15.53
C ARG A 229 -19.02 16.82 14.59
N HIS A 230 -19.26 16.23 13.40
CA HIS A 230 -18.26 16.05 12.36
C HIS A 230 -17.69 17.39 11.90
N ALA A 231 -18.54 18.39 11.64
CA ALA A 231 -18.11 19.73 11.22
C ALA A 231 -17.23 20.40 12.30
N ARG A 232 -17.66 20.41 13.57
CA ARG A 232 -16.88 21.01 14.68
C ARG A 232 -15.51 20.36 14.84
N LEU A 233 -15.47 19.04 14.79
CA LEU A 233 -14.21 18.29 14.89
C LEU A 233 -13.31 18.53 13.66
N GLY A 234 -13.91 18.61 12.46
CA GLY A 234 -13.23 18.95 11.22
C GLY A 234 -12.59 20.33 11.27
N ASP A 235 -13.33 21.35 11.78
CA ASP A 235 -12.81 22.71 11.96
C ASP A 235 -11.65 22.76 12.97
N GLU A 236 -11.71 21.99 14.05
CA GLU A 236 -10.61 21.89 15.01
C GLU A 236 -9.34 21.28 14.38
N VAL A 237 -9.50 20.16 13.65
CA VAL A 237 -8.41 19.48 12.94
C VAL A 237 -7.81 20.42 11.90
N ASN A 238 -8.64 21.07 11.07
CA ASN A 238 -8.17 21.98 10.04
C ASN A 238 -7.43 23.19 10.62
N ARG A 239 -7.93 23.81 11.69
CA ARG A 239 -7.24 24.95 12.32
C ARG A 239 -5.85 24.57 12.84
N LYS A 240 -5.68 23.39 13.44
CA LYS A 240 -4.38 22.93 13.90
C LYS A 240 -3.45 22.58 12.74
N ALA A 241 -3.96 21.87 11.73
CA ALA A 241 -3.21 21.53 10.54
C ALA A 241 -2.74 22.78 9.77
N LEU A 242 -3.62 23.79 9.62
CA LEU A 242 -3.28 25.08 8.99
C LEU A 242 -2.17 25.83 9.75
N ARG A 243 -2.19 25.82 11.09
CA ARG A 243 -1.10 26.44 11.86
C ARG A 243 0.23 25.77 11.62
N ALA A 244 0.24 24.43 11.57
CA ALA A 244 1.45 23.66 11.26
C ALA A 244 1.95 23.96 9.84
N ALA A 245 1.03 24.01 8.85
CA ALA A 245 1.34 24.37 7.47
C ALA A 245 1.89 25.80 7.35
N HIS A 246 1.33 26.79 8.07
CA HIS A 246 1.88 28.15 8.08
C HIS A 246 3.30 28.21 8.63
N VAL A 247 3.59 27.49 9.74
CA VAL A 247 4.95 27.42 10.29
C VAL A 247 5.89 26.70 9.30
N GLY A 248 5.41 25.67 8.63
CA GLY A 248 6.14 24.97 7.56
C GLY A 248 6.49 25.93 6.42
N ALA A 249 5.50 26.68 5.91
CA ALA A 249 5.67 27.64 4.83
C ALA A 249 6.67 28.77 5.19
N LEU A 250 6.72 29.21 6.45
CA LEU A 250 7.72 30.18 6.88
C LEU A 250 9.15 29.62 6.82
N TRP A 251 9.35 28.35 7.21
CA TRP A 251 10.65 27.69 7.03
C TRP A 251 11.04 27.59 5.57
N GLU A 252 10.12 27.14 4.71
CA GLU A 252 10.33 27.04 3.26
C GLU A 252 10.67 28.41 2.66
N ALA A 253 9.90 29.45 2.99
CA ALA A 253 10.15 30.82 2.52
C ALA A 253 11.56 31.30 2.94
N ALA A 254 11.98 31.07 4.18
CA ALA A 254 13.31 31.43 4.65
C ALA A 254 14.43 30.74 3.86
N GLY A 255 14.28 29.43 3.58
CA GLY A 255 15.21 28.68 2.75
C GLY A 255 15.28 29.23 1.31
N TRP A 256 14.12 29.55 0.73
CA TRP A 256 14.02 30.11 -0.61
C TRP A 256 14.61 31.52 -0.71
N ILE A 257 14.40 32.39 0.27
CA ILE A 257 14.97 33.74 0.32
C ILE A 257 16.50 33.67 0.37
N LEU A 258 17.05 32.78 1.19
CA LEU A 258 18.50 32.60 1.27
C LEU A 258 19.10 32.13 -0.07
N TYR A 259 18.46 31.15 -0.71
CA TYR A 259 18.88 30.69 -2.03
C TYR A 259 18.76 31.79 -3.09
N ALA A 260 17.64 32.52 -3.13
CA ALA A 260 17.39 33.60 -4.08
C ALA A 260 18.41 34.74 -3.93
N ALA A 261 18.80 35.06 -2.70
CA ALA A 261 19.83 36.07 -2.46
C ALA A 261 21.20 35.62 -3.05
N GLY A 262 21.61 34.40 -2.81
CA GLY A 262 22.85 33.86 -3.39
C GLY A 262 22.79 33.73 -4.90
N PHE A 263 21.66 33.30 -5.44
CA PHE A 263 21.41 33.25 -6.88
C PHE A 263 21.48 34.62 -7.53
N GLY A 264 20.81 35.64 -6.95
CA GLY A 264 20.84 37.01 -7.43
C GLY A 264 22.25 37.62 -7.34
N ALA A 265 22.96 37.43 -6.24
CA ALA A 265 24.33 37.87 -6.09
C ALA A 265 25.27 37.27 -7.14
N ALA A 266 25.12 35.98 -7.47
CA ALA A 266 25.90 35.29 -8.50
C ALA A 266 25.63 35.86 -9.88
N ILE A 267 24.36 36.17 -10.20
CA ILE A 267 24.01 36.80 -11.49
C ILE A 267 24.61 38.20 -11.58
N VAL A 268 24.44 39.04 -10.57
CA VAL A 268 24.99 40.41 -10.53
C VAL A 268 26.50 40.36 -10.71
N ALA A 269 27.22 39.51 -9.93
CA ALA A 269 28.65 39.36 -10.04
C ALA A 269 29.10 38.92 -11.45
N LEU A 270 28.38 38.01 -12.08
CA LEU A 270 28.70 37.52 -13.40
C LEU A 270 28.41 38.55 -14.50
N VAL A 271 27.31 39.30 -14.40
CA VAL A 271 26.98 40.45 -15.32
C VAL A 271 28.03 41.54 -15.22
N LEU A 272 28.47 41.90 -14.00
CA LEU A 272 29.54 42.87 -13.81
C LEU A 272 30.88 42.39 -14.43
N ARG A 273 31.19 41.09 -14.31
CA ARG A 273 32.36 40.51 -14.97
C ARG A 273 32.25 40.55 -16.50
N ALA A 274 31.05 40.28 -17.03
CA ALA A 274 30.81 40.34 -18.47
C ALA A 274 30.94 41.76 -18.99
N ALA A 275 30.42 42.78 -18.25
CA ALA A 275 30.58 44.20 -18.56
C ALA A 275 32.04 44.67 -18.58
N HIS A 276 32.91 44.03 -17.78
CA HIS A 276 34.36 44.28 -17.79
C HIS A 276 35.15 43.37 -18.76
N GLY A 277 34.48 42.64 -19.66
CA GLY A 277 35.12 41.77 -20.64
C GLY A 277 35.76 40.49 -20.07
N ARG A 278 35.48 40.15 -18.83
CA ARG A 278 36.04 38.96 -18.11
C ARG A 278 35.16 37.74 -18.16
N ALA A 279 33.98 37.81 -18.80
CA ALA A 279 33.09 36.72 -19.08
C ALA A 279 32.30 36.98 -20.34
N SER A 280 31.91 35.94 -21.09
CA SER A 280 31.05 36.11 -22.25
C SER A 280 29.59 36.30 -21.83
N PRO A 281 28.78 37.05 -22.59
CA PRO A 281 27.33 37.14 -22.32
C PRO A 281 26.64 35.78 -22.39
N GLY A 282 27.08 34.87 -23.26
CA GLY A 282 26.58 33.50 -23.31
C GLY A 282 26.83 32.72 -22.02
N ALA A 283 27.95 33.01 -21.32
CA ALA A 283 28.20 32.40 -19.99
C ALA A 283 27.16 32.80 -18.95
N VAL A 284 26.56 34.02 -19.02
CA VAL A 284 25.47 34.44 -18.13
C VAL A 284 24.23 33.56 -18.32
N VAL A 285 23.87 33.27 -19.59
CA VAL A 285 22.72 32.43 -19.93
C VAL A 285 22.94 30.98 -19.49
N GLU A 286 24.17 30.47 -19.71
CA GLU A 286 24.58 29.14 -19.26
C GLU A 286 24.44 29.01 -17.73
N VAL A 287 25.01 29.96 -16.98
CA VAL A 287 25.00 29.94 -15.52
C VAL A 287 23.58 30.02 -14.96
N VAL A 288 22.71 30.90 -15.48
CA VAL A 288 21.30 30.98 -15.08
C VAL A 288 20.60 29.61 -15.27
N SER A 289 20.84 28.96 -16.43
CA SER A 289 20.26 27.65 -16.74
C SER A 289 20.74 26.55 -15.79
N LEU A 290 22.07 26.54 -15.51
CA LEU A 290 22.69 25.57 -14.60
C LEU A 290 22.27 25.74 -13.14
N LEU A 291 22.18 26.98 -12.65
CA LEU A 291 21.75 27.28 -11.27
C LEU A 291 20.29 26.86 -11.03
N ARG A 292 19.38 27.19 -11.96
CA ARG A 292 17.98 26.73 -11.91
C ARG A 292 17.89 25.22 -11.93
N ARG A 293 18.79 24.57 -12.66
CA ARG A 293 18.83 23.12 -12.71
C ARG A 293 19.32 22.53 -11.40
N ALA A 294 20.45 22.99 -10.87
CA ALA A 294 21.01 22.52 -9.61
C ALA A 294 19.98 22.57 -8.48
N GLN A 295 19.23 23.67 -8.39
CA GLN A 295 18.15 23.84 -7.44
C GLN A 295 17.05 22.75 -7.59
N ARG A 296 16.54 22.51 -8.82
CA ARG A 296 15.53 21.46 -9.05
C ARG A 296 16.05 20.08 -8.66
N GLN A 297 17.34 19.79 -8.85
CA GLN A 297 17.92 18.51 -8.46
C GLN A 297 17.98 18.35 -6.94
N VAL A 298 18.30 19.39 -6.18
CA VAL A 298 18.33 19.32 -4.71
C VAL A 298 16.92 19.06 -4.16
N THR A 299 15.90 19.78 -4.66
CA THR A 299 14.51 19.58 -4.25
C THR A 299 14.04 18.16 -4.63
N GLY A 300 14.29 17.72 -5.87
CA GLY A 300 13.93 16.37 -6.32
C GLY A 300 14.63 15.26 -5.51
N ALA A 301 15.91 15.43 -5.18
CA ALA A 301 16.64 14.50 -4.32
C ALA A 301 16.05 14.45 -2.90
N SER A 302 15.69 15.59 -2.33
CA SER A 302 15.08 15.68 -0.99
C SER A 302 13.73 14.93 -0.94
N THR A 303 12.86 15.14 -1.93
CA THR A 303 11.56 14.46 -2.06
C THR A 303 11.76 12.95 -2.21
N SER A 304 12.67 12.53 -3.10
CA SER A 304 12.99 11.12 -3.32
C SER A 304 13.54 10.45 -2.05
N ALA A 305 14.42 11.15 -1.31
CA ALA A 305 14.95 10.65 -0.05
C ALA A 305 13.85 10.48 1.01
N GLY A 306 12.89 11.40 1.08
CA GLY A 306 11.73 11.29 1.97
C GLY A 306 10.86 10.07 1.65
N SER A 307 10.54 9.87 0.37
CA SER A 307 9.77 8.71 -0.11
C SER A 307 10.53 7.39 0.12
N PHE A 308 11.85 7.38 -0.11
CA PHE A 308 12.69 6.22 0.17
C PHE A 308 12.72 5.86 1.66
N ALA A 309 12.77 6.84 2.57
CA ALA A 309 12.69 6.61 4.00
C ALA A 309 11.36 5.95 4.40
N VAL A 310 10.23 6.40 3.83
CA VAL A 310 8.92 5.76 4.03
C VAL A 310 8.90 4.33 3.47
N ALA A 311 9.41 4.11 2.26
CA ALA A 311 9.53 2.78 1.67
C ALA A 311 10.36 1.83 2.56
N SER A 312 11.43 2.35 3.12
CA SER A 312 12.33 1.62 4.00
C SER A 312 11.65 1.16 5.29
N THR A 313 10.86 2.03 5.94
CA THR A 313 10.07 1.64 7.13
C THR A 313 8.96 0.67 6.78
N THR A 314 8.35 0.81 5.60
CA THR A 314 7.33 -0.14 5.10
C THR A 314 7.94 -1.52 4.80
N ALA A 315 9.19 -1.56 4.30
CA ALA A 315 9.92 -2.83 4.14
C ALA A 315 10.18 -3.52 5.47
N ASP A 316 10.53 -2.78 6.54
CA ASP A 316 10.73 -3.35 7.87
C ASP A 316 9.42 -3.95 8.44
N ARG A 317 8.27 -3.35 8.16
CA ARG A 317 6.94 -3.89 8.54
C ARG A 317 6.61 -5.15 7.76
N LEU A 318 6.92 -5.20 6.46
CA LEU A 318 6.73 -6.41 5.67
C LEU A 318 7.62 -7.56 6.17
N LEU A 319 8.88 -7.28 6.52
CA LEU A 319 9.76 -8.27 7.13
C LEU A 319 9.24 -8.76 8.48
N TRP A 320 8.66 -7.87 9.29
CA TRP A 320 8.00 -8.25 10.52
C TRP A 320 6.84 -9.22 10.27
N LEU A 321 5.98 -8.96 9.27
CA LEU A 321 4.88 -9.85 8.90
C LEU A 321 5.41 -11.21 8.43
N GLU A 322 6.45 -11.23 7.60
CA GLU A 322 7.10 -12.48 7.16
C GLU A 322 7.67 -13.29 8.32
N ASP A 323 8.35 -12.63 9.26
CA ASP A 323 8.93 -13.28 10.43
C ASP A 323 7.83 -13.80 11.37
N TYR A 324 6.70 -13.07 11.49
CA TYR A 324 5.52 -13.49 12.23
C TYR A 324 4.94 -14.79 11.65
N VAL A 325 4.66 -14.82 10.36
CA VAL A 325 4.13 -16.01 9.66
C VAL A 325 5.11 -17.18 9.69
N ALA A 326 6.40 -16.92 9.50
CA ALA A 326 7.44 -17.95 9.57
C ALA A 326 7.50 -18.66 10.93
N GLY A 327 7.06 -17.98 12.00
CA GLY A 327 6.91 -18.58 13.33
C GLY A 327 5.91 -19.73 13.38
N PHE A 328 4.85 -19.66 12.56
CA PHE A 328 3.86 -20.73 12.44
C PHE A 328 4.30 -21.87 11.52
N ARG A 329 4.94 -21.57 10.38
CA ARG A 329 5.44 -22.57 9.42
C ARG A 329 6.42 -23.58 10.04
N ARG A 330 7.21 -23.15 11.03
CA ARG A 330 8.19 -24.02 11.72
C ARG A 330 7.56 -25.09 12.60
N LYS A 331 6.27 -24.98 12.91
CA LYS A 331 5.50 -25.94 13.70
C LYS A 331 4.64 -26.80 12.78
N ALA A 332 5.26 -27.48 11.79
CA ALA A 332 4.56 -28.44 10.95
C ALA A 332 3.91 -29.49 11.86
N GLY A 333 2.57 -29.52 11.86
CA GLY A 333 1.81 -30.43 12.70
C GLY A 333 1.63 -31.81 12.04
N GLN A 334 1.13 -32.76 12.83
CA GLN A 334 0.74 -34.08 12.36
C GLN A 334 -0.46 -34.00 11.40
N ALA A 335 -0.69 -35.08 10.65
CA ALA A 335 -1.89 -35.19 9.83
C ALA A 335 -3.15 -35.30 10.70
N ALA A 336 -4.24 -34.62 10.27
CA ALA A 336 -5.54 -34.84 10.86
C ALA A 336 -6.06 -36.26 10.58
N PRO A 337 -6.88 -36.85 11.48
CA PRO A 337 -7.55 -38.10 11.18
C PRO A 337 -8.56 -37.89 10.04
N ALA A 338 -8.58 -38.80 9.08
CA ALA A 338 -9.52 -38.71 7.95
C ALA A 338 -10.99 -38.89 8.39
N ASN A 339 -11.24 -39.68 9.43
CA ASN A 339 -12.53 -39.86 10.07
C ASN A 339 -12.33 -39.92 11.58
N LEU A 340 -13.27 -39.39 12.34
CA LEU A 340 -13.29 -39.52 13.78
C LEU A 340 -13.73 -40.94 14.15
N THR A 341 -13.00 -41.58 15.08
CA THR A 341 -13.29 -42.93 15.60
C THR A 341 -13.77 -42.90 17.05
N ASP A 342 -13.10 -42.16 17.92
CA ASP A 342 -13.48 -41.99 19.33
C ASP A 342 -14.24 -40.64 19.50
N GLY A 343 -13.67 -39.57 18.97
CA GLY A 343 -14.28 -38.23 19.01
C GLY A 343 -13.32 -37.15 19.47
N ILE A 344 -13.89 -36.03 19.96
CA ILE A 344 -13.17 -34.88 20.46
C ILE A 344 -13.38 -34.74 21.96
N ARG A 345 -12.29 -34.56 22.71
CA ARG A 345 -12.35 -34.38 24.17
C ARG A 345 -11.69 -33.06 24.56
N LEU A 346 -12.37 -32.28 25.37
CA LEU A 346 -11.87 -31.08 26.02
C LEU A 346 -11.54 -31.41 27.47
N GLU A 347 -10.36 -31.07 27.94
CA GLU A 347 -9.87 -31.34 29.27
C GLU A 347 -9.39 -30.04 29.91
N HIS A 348 -10.17 -29.54 30.88
CA HIS A 348 -9.91 -28.29 31.62
C HIS A 348 -9.65 -27.08 30.69
N VAL A 349 -10.42 -26.97 29.61
CA VAL A 349 -10.19 -25.94 28.59
C VAL A 349 -10.65 -24.57 29.09
N GLY A 350 -9.69 -23.64 29.12
CA GLY A 350 -9.91 -22.21 29.32
C GLY A 350 -9.49 -21.42 28.07
N PHE A 351 -10.18 -20.29 27.87
CA PHE A 351 -9.83 -19.38 26.77
C PHE A 351 -10.12 -17.91 27.10
N THR A 352 -9.12 -17.07 26.89
CA THR A 352 -9.22 -15.61 26.99
C THR A 352 -8.85 -15.00 25.64
N TYR A 353 -9.70 -14.12 25.09
CA TYR A 353 -9.39 -13.41 23.85
C TYR A 353 -8.20 -12.46 24.04
N PRO A 354 -7.35 -12.29 23.00
CA PRO A 354 -6.24 -11.35 23.06
C PRO A 354 -6.68 -9.92 23.44
N GLY A 355 -6.06 -9.34 24.47
CA GLY A 355 -6.38 -8.00 24.95
C GLY A 355 -7.60 -7.90 25.87
N GLN A 356 -8.23 -9.02 26.26
CA GLN A 356 -9.26 -9.07 27.28
C GLN A 356 -8.72 -9.63 28.60
N ASP A 357 -9.20 -9.09 29.72
CA ASP A 357 -8.79 -9.55 31.06
C ASP A 357 -9.70 -10.68 31.60
N SER A 358 -10.91 -10.82 31.06
CA SER A 358 -11.87 -11.84 31.50
C SER A 358 -11.88 -13.05 30.57
N PRO A 359 -11.84 -14.28 31.11
CA PRO A 359 -11.92 -15.49 30.30
C PRO A 359 -13.32 -15.63 29.67
N ALA A 360 -13.36 -16.03 28.41
CA ALA A 360 -14.59 -16.37 27.68
C ALA A 360 -15.03 -17.81 27.96
N LEU A 361 -14.10 -18.68 28.30
CA LEU A 361 -14.35 -20.05 28.76
C LEU A 361 -13.41 -20.36 29.94
N THR A 362 -13.96 -21.09 30.94
CA THR A 362 -13.22 -21.47 32.13
C THR A 362 -13.53 -22.93 32.46
N ASP A 363 -12.49 -23.75 32.59
CA ASP A 363 -12.50 -25.13 33.03
C ASP A 363 -13.55 -26.03 32.31
N VAL A 364 -13.61 -25.96 31.00
CA VAL A 364 -14.57 -26.74 30.20
C VAL A 364 -14.06 -28.16 30.02
N CYS A 365 -14.82 -29.12 30.55
CA CYS A 365 -14.62 -30.57 30.36
C CYS A 365 -15.81 -31.15 29.57
N LEU A 366 -15.54 -31.63 28.33
CA LEU A 366 -16.60 -32.10 27.44
C LEU A 366 -16.05 -33.22 26.54
N THR A 367 -16.88 -34.23 26.29
CA THR A 367 -16.58 -35.30 25.32
C THR A 367 -17.63 -35.31 24.21
N LEU A 368 -17.19 -35.11 22.99
CA LEU A 368 -18.00 -35.20 21.78
C LEU A 368 -17.67 -36.52 21.07
N ARG A 369 -18.56 -37.48 21.16
CA ARG A 369 -18.34 -38.80 20.57
C ARG A 369 -18.44 -38.73 19.04
N ALA A 370 -17.64 -39.55 18.35
CA ALA A 370 -17.74 -39.69 16.91
C ALA A 370 -19.16 -40.10 16.48
N GLY A 371 -19.67 -39.51 15.39
CA GLY A 371 -21.01 -39.79 14.86
C GLY A 371 -22.17 -39.27 15.69
N SER A 372 -21.93 -38.56 16.81
CA SER A 372 -22.99 -37.96 17.63
C SER A 372 -23.37 -36.56 17.18
N THR A 373 -24.63 -36.20 17.38
CA THR A 373 -25.10 -34.79 17.26
C THR A 373 -25.24 -34.22 18.65
N VAL A 374 -24.58 -33.08 18.89
CA VAL A 374 -24.56 -32.41 20.19
C VAL A 374 -25.14 -31.00 20.07
N ALA A 375 -26.14 -30.68 20.88
CA ALA A 375 -26.68 -29.34 20.98
C ALA A 375 -26.05 -28.59 22.16
N VAL A 376 -25.47 -27.41 21.89
CA VAL A 376 -24.91 -26.52 22.90
C VAL A 376 -25.91 -25.39 23.15
N VAL A 377 -26.51 -25.36 24.33
CA VAL A 377 -27.53 -24.38 24.74
C VAL A 377 -27.02 -23.52 25.90
N GLY A 378 -27.47 -22.30 25.97
CA GLY A 378 -27.06 -21.34 27.01
C GLY A 378 -27.42 -19.90 26.66
N GLU A 379 -27.29 -19.00 27.60
CA GLU A 379 -27.58 -17.56 27.44
C GLU A 379 -26.65 -16.91 26.41
N ASN A 380 -27.00 -15.70 25.94
CA ASN A 380 -26.12 -14.90 25.09
C ASN A 380 -24.86 -14.53 25.88
N GLY A 381 -23.70 -14.69 25.26
CA GLY A 381 -22.42 -14.45 25.92
C GLY A 381 -21.85 -15.66 26.71
N ALA A 382 -22.56 -16.79 26.81
CA ALA A 382 -22.12 -18.00 27.56
C ALA A 382 -20.93 -18.75 26.89
N GLY A 383 -20.25 -18.17 25.89
CA GLY A 383 -19.07 -18.78 25.27
C GLY A 383 -19.34 -19.83 24.19
N LYS A 384 -20.60 -20.06 23.77
CA LYS A 384 -20.96 -21.05 22.74
C LYS A 384 -20.18 -20.88 21.42
N SER A 385 -20.15 -19.66 20.89
CA SER A 385 -19.41 -19.36 19.66
C SER A 385 -17.90 -19.50 19.85
N THR A 386 -17.39 -19.18 21.03
CA THR A 386 -15.97 -19.37 21.38
C THR A 386 -15.60 -20.84 21.39
N LEU A 387 -16.46 -21.70 21.94
CA LEU A 387 -16.26 -23.15 21.92
C LEU A 387 -16.16 -23.69 20.49
N ILE A 388 -17.06 -23.27 19.60
CA ILE A 388 -17.02 -23.68 18.19
C ILE A 388 -15.73 -23.19 17.50
N LYS A 389 -15.30 -21.95 17.75
CA LYS A 389 -14.05 -21.41 17.21
C LYS A 389 -12.81 -22.19 17.68
N LEU A 390 -12.80 -22.68 18.91
CA LEU A 390 -11.73 -23.56 19.41
C LEU A 390 -11.78 -24.94 18.76
N LEU A 391 -12.95 -25.56 18.63
CA LEU A 391 -13.15 -26.86 18.00
C LEU A 391 -12.77 -26.85 16.52
N THR A 392 -13.04 -25.77 15.81
CA THR A 392 -12.64 -25.59 14.40
C THR A 392 -11.17 -25.20 14.21
N GLY A 393 -10.41 -25.06 15.31
CA GLY A 393 -8.99 -24.71 15.25
C GLY A 393 -8.71 -23.26 14.81
N MET A 394 -9.69 -22.35 14.97
CA MET A 394 -9.49 -20.91 14.70
C MET A 394 -8.69 -20.23 15.81
N TYR A 395 -8.75 -20.74 17.02
CA TYR A 395 -7.98 -20.32 18.18
C TYR A 395 -7.39 -21.52 18.90
N ARG A 396 -6.37 -21.25 19.71
CA ARG A 396 -5.83 -22.23 20.65
C ARG A 396 -6.38 -21.99 22.04
N PRO A 397 -6.66 -23.02 22.84
CA PRO A 397 -7.00 -22.82 24.25
C PRO A 397 -5.84 -22.13 24.96
N THR A 398 -6.15 -21.24 25.92
CA THR A 398 -5.16 -20.61 26.79
C THR A 398 -4.78 -21.50 27.97
N GLU A 399 -5.69 -22.39 28.35
CA GLU A 399 -5.52 -23.39 29.43
C GLU A 399 -6.14 -24.71 29.00
N GLY A 400 -5.64 -25.82 29.57
CA GLY A 400 -6.10 -27.17 29.24
C GLY A 400 -5.69 -27.64 27.85
N GLN A 401 -6.37 -28.65 27.34
CA GLN A 401 -6.08 -29.23 26.03
C GLN A 401 -7.34 -29.74 25.33
N ILE A 402 -7.30 -29.77 24.00
CA ILE A 402 -8.32 -30.40 23.16
C ILE A 402 -7.67 -31.57 22.44
N THR A 403 -8.24 -32.76 22.59
CA THR A 403 -7.74 -33.96 21.91
C THR A 403 -8.76 -34.46 20.89
N VAL A 404 -8.25 -34.98 19.77
CA VAL A 404 -9.00 -35.56 18.65
C VAL A 404 -8.51 -37.03 18.49
N ASP A 405 -9.38 -38.00 18.76
CA ASP A 405 -9.02 -39.41 18.79
C ASP A 405 -7.74 -39.67 19.62
N GLY A 406 -7.65 -39.02 20.79
CA GLY A 406 -6.54 -39.10 21.72
C GLY A 406 -5.28 -38.34 21.32
N ARG A 407 -5.28 -37.56 20.21
CA ARG A 407 -4.16 -36.73 19.78
C ARG A 407 -4.45 -35.27 20.14
N ASP A 408 -3.48 -34.56 20.69
CA ASP A 408 -3.60 -33.17 20.97
C ASP A 408 -3.81 -32.36 19.69
N LEU A 409 -4.90 -31.57 19.60
CA LEU A 409 -5.21 -30.71 18.46
C LEU A 409 -4.10 -29.68 18.20
N ALA A 410 -3.36 -29.24 19.21
CA ALA A 410 -2.22 -28.33 19.06
C ALA A 410 -1.05 -28.96 18.28
N GLN A 411 -0.99 -30.30 18.17
CA GLN A 411 0.01 -31.04 17.38
C GLN A 411 -0.46 -31.34 15.96
N ILE A 412 -1.75 -31.21 15.66
CA ILE A 412 -2.31 -31.38 14.33
C ILE A 412 -2.05 -30.11 13.52
N SER A 413 -1.71 -30.26 12.22
CA SER A 413 -1.61 -29.11 11.32
C SER A 413 -2.95 -28.40 11.23
N PRO A 414 -3.02 -27.08 11.51
CA PRO A 414 -4.28 -26.31 11.42
C PRO A 414 -4.92 -26.38 10.02
N ASP A 415 -4.12 -26.42 8.97
CA ASP A 415 -4.64 -26.52 7.60
C ASP A 415 -5.27 -27.89 7.35
N ARG A 416 -4.59 -28.96 7.77
CA ARG A 416 -5.13 -30.32 7.68
C ARG A 416 -6.39 -30.53 8.53
N TRP A 417 -6.47 -29.90 9.71
CA TRP A 417 -7.65 -29.94 10.53
C TRP A 417 -8.85 -29.25 9.85
N ARG A 418 -8.61 -28.08 9.22
CA ARG A 418 -9.64 -27.35 8.48
C ARG A 418 -10.13 -28.06 7.22
N GLU A 419 -9.30 -28.86 6.55
CA GLU A 419 -9.72 -29.72 5.44
C GLU A 419 -10.73 -30.81 5.88
N THR A 420 -10.73 -31.20 7.15
CA THR A 420 -11.62 -32.23 7.71
C THR A 420 -12.82 -31.66 8.49
N THR A 421 -12.85 -30.34 8.71
CA THR A 421 -13.91 -29.66 9.47
C THR A 421 -14.62 -28.65 8.60
N THR A 422 -15.93 -28.46 8.85
CA THR A 422 -16.71 -27.38 8.25
C THR A 422 -17.53 -26.68 9.31
N GLY A 423 -17.91 -25.43 9.06
CA GLY A 423 -18.71 -24.64 9.99
C GLY A 423 -19.53 -23.57 9.29
N ALA A 424 -20.77 -23.39 9.73
CA ALA A 424 -21.62 -22.27 9.36
C ALA A 424 -21.69 -21.29 10.54
N PHE A 425 -21.20 -20.07 10.32
CA PHE A 425 -21.21 -19.02 11.34
C PHE A 425 -22.40 -18.09 11.13
N GLN A 426 -22.87 -17.44 12.20
CA GLN A 426 -24.00 -16.53 12.15
C GLN A 426 -23.69 -15.27 11.32
N ASP A 427 -22.45 -14.81 11.33
CA ASP A 427 -21.88 -13.67 10.62
C ASP A 427 -21.09 -14.11 9.37
N PHE A 428 -21.71 -14.96 8.54
CA PHE A 428 -21.09 -15.44 7.31
C PHE A 428 -20.78 -14.31 6.32
N VAL A 429 -19.62 -14.42 5.66
CA VAL A 429 -19.20 -13.46 4.63
C VAL A 429 -19.85 -13.83 3.29
N ARG A 430 -20.42 -12.81 2.63
CA ARG A 430 -20.90 -12.95 1.25
C ARG A 430 -19.76 -12.60 0.30
N PHE A 431 -19.26 -13.59 -0.38
CA PHE A 431 -18.22 -13.38 -1.38
C PHE A 431 -18.80 -12.74 -2.63
N ALA A 432 -18.11 -11.72 -3.18
CA ALA A 432 -18.45 -11.10 -4.45
C ALA A 432 -17.94 -11.97 -5.62
N MET A 433 -18.58 -13.12 -5.82
CA MET A 433 -18.24 -14.11 -6.85
C MET A 433 -19.50 -14.74 -7.43
N SER A 434 -19.38 -15.62 -8.42
CA SER A 434 -20.54 -16.33 -8.96
C SER A 434 -21.14 -17.27 -7.90
N LEU A 435 -22.42 -17.62 -8.04
CA LEU A 435 -23.07 -18.60 -7.17
C LEU A 435 -22.30 -19.93 -7.20
N GLY A 436 -21.88 -20.36 -8.40
CA GLY A 436 -21.12 -21.60 -8.58
C GLY A 436 -19.79 -21.56 -7.84
N ASP A 437 -19.00 -20.49 -8.01
CA ASP A 437 -17.72 -20.34 -7.31
C ASP A 437 -17.92 -20.23 -5.78
N GLY A 438 -18.98 -19.53 -5.35
CA GLY A 438 -19.28 -19.37 -3.92
C GLY A 438 -19.59 -20.69 -3.22
N VAL A 439 -20.31 -21.59 -3.88
CA VAL A 439 -20.59 -22.94 -3.38
C VAL A 439 -19.37 -23.84 -3.57
N GLY A 440 -18.73 -23.78 -4.74
CA GLY A 440 -17.54 -24.57 -5.08
C GLY A 440 -16.33 -24.26 -4.20
N ALA A 441 -16.26 -23.07 -3.60
CA ALA A 441 -15.23 -22.71 -2.62
C ALA A 441 -15.19 -23.63 -1.38
N GLY A 442 -16.28 -24.35 -1.10
CA GLY A 442 -16.34 -25.38 -0.07
C GLY A 442 -15.57 -26.66 -0.40
N ASP A 443 -15.24 -26.91 -1.70
CA ASP A 443 -14.46 -28.04 -2.17
C ASP A 443 -13.63 -27.63 -3.39
N LEU A 444 -12.51 -26.96 -3.13
CA LEU A 444 -11.65 -26.36 -4.17
C LEU A 444 -11.21 -27.34 -5.28
N PRO A 445 -10.88 -28.62 -4.99
CA PRO A 445 -10.57 -29.59 -6.04
C PRO A 445 -11.70 -29.83 -7.04
N ARG A 446 -12.95 -29.54 -6.66
CA ARG A 446 -14.14 -29.73 -7.50
C ARG A 446 -14.90 -28.40 -7.74
N ILE A 447 -14.24 -27.27 -7.63
CA ILE A 447 -14.87 -25.94 -7.79
C ILE A 447 -15.55 -25.77 -9.18
N ASP A 448 -14.96 -26.35 -10.22
CA ASP A 448 -15.47 -26.28 -11.60
C ASP A 448 -16.46 -27.42 -11.93
N ASP A 449 -16.70 -28.36 -11.00
CA ASP A 449 -17.62 -29.48 -11.19
C ASP A 449 -19.07 -29.03 -10.95
N ARG A 450 -19.76 -28.68 -12.04
CA ARG A 450 -21.16 -28.19 -11.99
C ARG A 450 -22.12 -29.20 -11.33
N GLU A 451 -21.93 -30.51 -11.53
CA GLU A 451 -22.79 -31.53 -10.92
C GLU A 451 -22.59 -31.59 -9.41
N ALA A 452 -21.34 -31.55 -8.96
CA ALA A 452 -21.02 -31.50 -7.54
C ALA A 452 -21.60 -30.25 -6.86
N VAL A 453 -21.49 -29.09 -7.51
CA VAL A 453 -22.04 -27.81 -7.04
C VAL A 453 -23.56 -27.87 -6.96
N LEU A 454 -24.26 -28.34 -8.00
CA LEU A 454 -25.73 -28.49 -8.00
C LEU A 454 -26.20 -29.49 -6.94
N SER A 455 -25.50 -30.61 -6.80
CA SER A 455 -25.76 -31.59 -5.73
C SER A 455 -25.61 -30.98 -4.33
N ALA A 456 -24.60 -30.14 -4.12
CA ALA A 456 -24.42 -29.43 -2.85
C ALA A 456 -25.54 -28.46 -2.56
N ILE A 457 -25.99 -27.68 -3.56
CA ILE A 457 -27.13 -26.77 -3.46
C ILE A 457 -28.41 -27.53 -3.11
N GLY A 458 -28.67 -28.67 -3.78
CA GLY A 458 -29.81 -29.52 -3.49
C GLY A 458 -29.80 -30.08 -2.06
N ARG A 459 -28.64 -30.57 -1.58
CA ARG A 459 -28.46 -31.06 -0.19
C ARG A 459 -28.67 -29.96 0.85
N ALA A 460 -28.34 -28.71 0.51
CA ALA A 460 -28.57 -27.57 1.38
C ALA A 460 -30.04 -27.11 1.40
N GLY A 461 -30.94 -27.74 0.63
CA GLY A 461 -32.34 -27.34 0.50
C GLY A 461 -32.54 -26.03 -0.27
N ALA A 462 -31.55 -25.63 -1.07
CA ALA A 462 -31.55 -24.39 -1.85
C ALA A 462 -31.80 -24.64 -3.36
N GLY A 463 -32.28 -25.83 -3.73
CA GLY A 463 -32.57 -26.21 -5.14
C GLY A 463 -33.46 -25.22 -5.85
N ASP A 464 -34.49 -24.70 -5.18
CA ASP A 464 -35.45 -23.72 -5.72
C ASP A 464 -34.77 -22.43 -6.21
N LEU A 465 -33.57 -22.10 -5.72
CA LEU A 465 -32.80 -20.94 -6.19
C LEU A 465 -32.25 -21.12 -7.60
N VAL A 466 -32.09 -22.37 -8.06
CA VAL A 466 -31.39 -22.73 -9.31
C VAL A 466 -32.34 -23.42 -10.31
N GLU A 467 -33.45 -24.02 -9.90
CA GLU A 467 -34.39 -24.82 -10.72
C GLU A 467 -35.29 -24.01 -11.66
N GLY A 468 -35.04 -22.74 -11.87
CA GLY A 468 -35.66 -21.97 -12.93
C GLY A 468 -35.00 -22.17 -14.28
N ASN A 469 -35.45 -23.13 -15.05
CA ASN A 469 -35.25 -23.33 -16.52
C ASN A 469 -33.89 -22.83 -17.10
N GLY A 470 -33.00 -23.74 -17.44
CA GLY A 470 -31.73 -23.52 -18.13
C GLY A 470 -31.79 -22.89 -19.53
N GLN A 471 -32.69 -21.94 -19.81
CA GLN A 471 -32.83 -21.22 -21.08
C GLN A 471 -33.25 -19.75 -20.92
N ALA A 472 -32.72 -19.03 -19.97
CA ALA A 472 -32.84 -17.57 -19.99
C ALA A 472 -31.56 -16.99 -20.60
N GLY A 473 -31.61 -16.75 -21.91
CA GLY A 473 -30.57 -15.99 -22.62
C GLY A 473 -30.43 -14.57 -22.03
N ALA A 474 -29.26 -13.96 -22.25
CA ALA A 474 -28.83 -12.66 -21.73
C ALA A 474 -29.77 -11.44 -22.08
N GLY A 475 -30.95 -11.66 -22.58
CA GLY A 475 -31.94 -10.65 -23.05
C GLY A 475 -33.13 -10.36 -22.13
N ASP A 476 -33.43 -11.20 -21.13
CA ASP A 476 -34.70 -11.09 -20.38
C ASP A 476 -34.58 -10.44 -18.98
N LEU A 477 -33.58 -9.61 -18.76
CA LEU A 477 -33.34 -8.89 -17.50
C LEU A 477 -34.36 -7.78 -17.18
N ALA A 478 -35.37 -7.53 -18.02
CA ALA A 478 -36.25 -6.34 -17.90
C ALA A 478 -37.70 -6.64 -17.49
N LYS A 479 -38.12 -7.90 -17.32
CA LYS A 479 -39.51 -8.21 -17.00
C LYS A 479 -39.64 -9.29 -15.92
N ALA A 480 -39.44 -8.95 -14.66
CA ALA A 480 -39.89 -9.79 -13.56
C ALA A 480 -40.54 -8.95 -12.46
N ASN A 481 -41.86 -8.88 -12.51
CA ASN A 481 -42.70 -8.54 -11.38
C ASN A 481 -42.41 -9.53 -10.22
N GLY A 482 -41.64 -9.10 -9.20
CA GLY A 482 -41.75 -9.55 -7.81
C GLY A 482 -41.47 -11.01 -7.42
N GLN A 483 -41.17 -11.91 -8.36
CA GLN A 483 -40.65 -13.24 -8.02
C GLN A 483 -39.16 -13.33 -8.35
N PRO A 484 -38.31 -13.84 -7.44
CA PRO A 484 -36.90 -14.06 -7.74
C PRO A 484 -36.82 -15.12 -8.83
N GLY A 485 -36.53 -14.70 -10.06
CA GLY A 485 -36.21 -15.65 -11.14
C GLY A 485 -35.02 -16.49 -10.71
N ALA A 486 -35.00 -17.75 -11.13
CA ALA A 486 -33.94 -18.68 -10.80
C ALA A 486 -32.58 -18.12 -11.13
N LEU A 487 -31.62 -18.41 -10.26
CA LEU A 487 -30.22 -17.98 -10.37
C LEU A 487 -29.45 -19.02 -11.19
N GLY A 488 -28.76 -18.59 -12.25
CA GLY A 488 -27.76 -19.46 -12.88
C GLY A 488 -26.51 -19.55 -11.99
N LEU A 489 -25.74 -20.63 -12.12
CA LEU A 489 -24.47 -20.78 -11.39
C LEU A 489 -23.48 -19.64 -11.68
N ASP A 490 -23.59 -19.03 -12.84
CA ASP A 490 -22.76 -17.90 -13.28
C ASP A 490 -23.28 -16.54 -12.77
N THR A 491 -24.40 -16.53 -12.01
CA THR A 491 -24.96 -15.30 -11.45
C THR A 491 -24.03 -14.73 -10.38
N LEU A 492 -23.56 -13.49 -10.58
CA LEU A 492 -22.72 -12.80 -9.62
C LEU A 492 -23.53 -12.43 -8.36
N LEU A 493 -23.01 -12.82 -7.21
CA LEU A 493 -23.59 -12.50 -5.90
C LEU A 493 -22.89 -11.29 -5.27
N GLY A 494 -23.65 -10.44 -4.60
CA GLY A 494 -23.09 -9.31 -3.83
C GLY A 494 -23.68 -7.95 -4.23
N PRO A 495 -23.39 -6.90 -3.46
CA PRO A 495 -23.93 -5.55 -3.68
C PRO A 495 -23.21 -4.77 -4.81
N TYR A 496 -22.19 -5.36 -5.46
CA TYR A 496 -21.34 -4.67 -6.44
C TYR A 496 -21.73 -5.03 -7.88
N ILE A 497 -21.77 -4.02 -8.74
CA ILE A 497 -21.81 -4.10 -10.24
C ILE A 497 -22.70 -5.24 -10.77
N GLY A 498 -24.02 -5.07 -10.65
CA GLY A 498 -24.99 -6.01 -11.25
C GLY A 498 -25.20 -7.33 -10.51
N GLY A 499 -24.57 -7.49 -9.33
CA GLY A 499 -24.76 -8.66 -8.48
C GLY A 499 -26.12 -8.69 -7.80
N ARG A 500 -26.68 -9.88 -7.58
CA ARG A 500 -27.91 -10.07 -6.79
C ARG A 500 -27.60 -10.25 -5.32
N ALA A 501 -28.30 -9.51 -4.47
CA ALA A 501 -28.25 -9.70 -3.03
C ALA A 501 -29.23 -10.80 -2.62
N LEU A 502 -28.75 -11.85 -1.96
CA LEU A 502 -29.59 -12.87 -1.34
C LEU A 502 -30.12 -12.36 0.01
N SER A 503 -31.29 -12.84 0.43
CA SER A 503 -31.81 -12.58 1.77
C SER A 503 -30.98 -13.33 2.83
N GLY A 504 -31.16 -12.98 4.12
CA GLY A 504 -30.41 -13.62 5.22
C GLY A 504 -30.69 -15.12 5.39
N GLY A 505 -31.80 -15.64 4.83
CA GLY A 505 -32.19 -17.05 4.87
C GLY A 505 -31.84 -17.82 3.58
N GLN A 506 -31.46 -17.14 2.52
CA GLN A 506 -30.96 -17.67 1.26
C GLN A 506 -29.42 -17.71 1.25
#